data_23786be101ffa0070c767d75cccfe0bd
#
_entry.id   23786be101ffa0070c767d75cccfe0bd
#
_cell.length_a   1.000
_cell.length_b   1.000
_cell.length_c   1.000
_cell.angle_alpha   90.00
_cell.angle_beta   90.00
_cell.angle_gamma   90.00
#
_symmetry.space_group_name_H-M   'P 1'
#
loop_
_entity.id
_entity.type
_entity.pdbx_description
1 polymer ?
#
loop_
_entity_poly.entity_id
_entity_poly.type
_entity_poly.pdbx_seq_one_letter_code
_entity_poly.pdbx_strand_id
1 'polypeptide(L)'
;MIQGTIIRVAGPVVDVKFTGGKLPALQEALTVTAEDTERTMEVAQHVDETTVRCIMLSASEGLGKGMEVTATGHGLNAPVGEGTLGRMFDPLGRPIDGKGPVDDLPHWPIHRKAPSFAEQKPATEILETGIKVIDLLAPYAKGGKIGLFGGAGVGKTVLIQELIHNVATEHGGYSIFTGVGERSREGCDLWGEMNASGVLNKTALVFGQMNEPPGARMRVAETGLTMAEYFREETHKDVLLFIDNIFRFVQAGSEVSALMGRMPSAVGYQPTLANELGALQERITSTRDGSITSVQAVYVPADDLTDPAPATTFAHLDATTVLSRKIVEQGIYPAVDPLASTSRILEADIVGEEHYRVARKVQATLQRYQELQDIIASLGMDELSEEDKLTVTRARKLQKFLSQPFAVAENFTGLKGVYVPLAETVKGFAAIVDGQCDDLPEWAFFNVGTLADARKKYADKQAEEKGGAN
;
A
#
# COMPACT_ATOMS: atom_id res chain seq x y z
N MET A 1 -8.74 39.08 -3.02
CA MET A 1 -9.13 37.93 -2.17
C MET A 1 -10.50 38.29 -1.56
N ILE A 2 -11.41 37.33 -1.51
CA ILE A 2 -12.75 37.54 -0.95
C ILE A 2 -12.64 37.23 0.55
N GLN A 3 -13.21 38.12 1.38
CA GLN A 3 -13.19 37.97 2.83
C GLN A 3 -14.59 37.61 3.33
N GLY A 4 -14.62 36.75 4.33
CA GLY A 4 -15.80 36.32 5.04
C GLY A 4 -15.61 36.39 6.55
N THR A 5 -16.67 36.09 7.28
CA THR A 5 -16.67 36.14 8.74
C THR A 5 -17.25 34.86 9.29
N ILE A 6 -16.58 34.27 10.30
CA ILE A 6 -17.09 33.10 11.00
C ILE A 6 -18.38 33.47 11.75
N ILE A 7 -19.45 32.75 11.48
CA ILE A 7 -20.74 32.91 12.17
C ILE A 7 -21.09 31.78 13.12
N ARG A 8 -20.44 30.61 12.94
CA ARG A 8 -20.64 29.44 13.80
C ARG A 8 -19.39 28.55 13.79
N VAL A 9 -19.04 28.03 14.95
CA VAL A 9 -18.02 26.97 15.12
C VAL A 9 -18.66 25.81 15.87
N ALA A 10 -18.59 24.63 15.30
CA ALA A 10 -19.11 23.39 15.89
C ALA A 10 -18.05 22.28 15.73
N GLY A 11 -17.05 22.28 16.61
CA GLY A 11 -15.88 21.41 16.47
C GLY A 11 -15.14 21.69 15.14
N PRO A 12 -14.89 20.68 14.32
CA PRO A 12 -14.20 20.86 13.03
C PRO A 12 -15.10 21.44 11.91
N VAL A 13 -16.37 21.75 12.18
CA VAL A 13 -17.29 22.36 11.22
C VAL A 13 -17.43 23.83 11.50
N VAL A 14 -17.19 24.67 10.50
CA VAL A 14 -17.21 26.14 10.59
C VAL A 14 -18.10 26.71 9.49
N ASP A 15 -19.09 27.54 9.89
CA ASP A 15 -19.91 28.29 8.94
C ASP A 15 -19.34 29.69 8.77
N VAL A 16 -19.11 30.10 7.51
CA VAL A 16 -18.52 31.38 7.15
C VAL A 16 -19.46 32.14 6.25
N LYS A 17 -19.74 33.41 6.61
CA LYS A 17 -20.59 34.30 5.84
C LYS A 17 -19.77 35.23 4.97
N PHE A 18 -20.14 35.34 3.71
CA PHE A 18 -19.56 36.24 2.71
C PHE A 18 -20.60 37.27 2.28
N THR A 19 -20.24 38.54 2.28
CA THR A 19 -21.15 39.67 1.97
C THR A 19 -20.99 40.25 0.55
N GLY A 20 -20.04 39.72 -0.22
CA GLY A 20 -19.62 40.28 -1.52
C GLY A 20 -20.29 39.69 -2.75
N GLY A 21 -21.39 38.95 -2.63
CA GLY A 21 -22.21 38.47 -3.76
C GLY A 21 -21.65 37.24 -4.49
N LYS A 22 -20.44 36.79 -4.24
CA LYS A 22 -19.86 35.56 -4.77
C LYS A 22 -19.33 34.68 -3.64
N LEU A 23 -19.81 33.45 -3.58
CA LEU A 23 -19.30 32.46 -2.64
C LEU A 23 -18.04 31.80 -3.17
N PRO A 24 -17.10 31.38 -2.27
CA PRO A 24 -16.03 30.47 -2.61
C PRO A 24 -16.61 29.18 -3.22
N ALA A 25 -15.87 28.59 -4.13
CA ALA A 25 -16.26 27.34 -4.78
C ALA A 25 -16.21 26.15 -3.77
N LEU A 26 -16.92 25.07 -4.07
CA LEU A 26 -16.75 23.83 -3.34
C LEU A 26 -15.32 23.36 -3.45
N GLN A 27 -14.76 22.83 -2.36
CA GLN A 27 -13.35 22.40 -2.23
C GLN A 27 -12.32 23.55 -2.28
N GLU A 28 -12.76 24.80 -2.27
CA GLU A 28 -11.84 25.93 -2.14
C GLU A 28 -11.27 25.98 -0.72
N ALA A 29 -9.96 26.26 -0.62
CA ALA A 29 -9.31 26.44 0.64
C ALA A 29 -9.52 27.86 1.20
N LEU A 30 -9.90 27.95 2.46
CA LEU A 30 -10.03 29.19 3.20
C LEU A 30 -9.03 29.20 4.34
N THR A 31 -8.51 30.39 4.67
CA THR A 31 -7.55 30.54 5.80
C THR A 31 -8.09 31.54 6.83
N VAL A 32 -7.75 31.27 8.08
CA VAL A 32 -8.05 32.13 9.25
C VAL A 32 -6.85 32.10 10.20
N THR A 33 -6.52 33.23 10.78
CA THR A 33 -5.46 33.31 11.79
C THR A 33 -6.07 33.22 13.17
N ALA A 34 -5.64 32.24 13.95
CA ALA A 34 -6.01 32.08 15.35
C ALA A 34 -4.74 31.81 16.19
N GLU A 35 -4.57 32.54 17.29
CA GLU A 35 -3.41 32.39 18.17
C GLU A 35 -2.07 32.45 17.42
N ASP A 36 -1.92 33.44 16.55
CA ASP A 36 -0.75 33.66 15.66
C ASP A 36 -0.41 32.50 14.72
N THR A 37 -1.35 31.58 14.53
CA THR A 37 -1.20 30.43 13.63
C THR A 37 -2.26 30.47 12.54
N GLU A 38 -1.84 30.31 11.30
CA GLU A 38 -2.74 30.15 10.18
C GLU A 38 -3.41 28.77 10.24
N ARG A 39 -4.74 28.77 10.17
CA ARG A 39 -5.59 27.59 10.13
C ARG A 39 -6.22 27.48 8.77
N THR A 40 -6.30 26.28 8.23
CA THR A 40 -6.88 26.01 6.92
C THR A 40 -8.18 25.21 7.06
N MET A 41 -9.17 25.61 6.28
CA MET A 41 -10.43 24.90 6.13
C MET A 41 -10.79 24.76 4.65
N GLU A 42 -11.67 23.83 4.33
CA GLU A 42 -12.12 23.56 2.98
C GLU A 42 -13.63 23.70 2.88
N VAL A 43 -14.11 24.37 1.86
CA VAL A 43 -15.54 24.53 1.61
C VAL A 43 -16.18 23.18 1.25
N ALA A 44 -17.09 22.71 2.08
CA ALA A 44 -17.78 21.44 1.91
C ALA A 44 -19.20 21.58 1.37
N GLN A 45 -19.87 22.71 1.65
CA GLN A 45 -21.26 22.94 1.26
C GLN A 45 -21.58 24.44 1.17
N HIS A 46 -22.39 24.82 0.21
CA HIS A 46 -23.10 26.09 0.24
C HIS A 46 -24.39 25.93 1.03
N VAL A 47 -24.51 26.66 2.16
CA VAL A 47 -25.68 26.56 3.04
C VAL A 47 -26.83 27.41 2.50
N ASP A 48 -26.48 28.64 2.08
CA ASP A 48 -27.40 29.60 1.46
C ASP A 48 -26.59 30.52 0.52
N GLU A 49 -27.23 31.59 0.02
CA GLU A 49 -26.64 32.53 -0.94
C GLU A 49 -25.44 33.33 -0.37
N THR A 50 -25.25 33.34 0.93
CA THR A 50 -24.21 34.11 1.62
C THR A 50 -23.30 33.28 2.50
N THR A 51 -23.63 32.03 2.80
CA THR A 51 -22.97 31.22 3.82
C THR A 51 -22.46 29.92 3.24
N VAL A 52 -21.20 29.63 3.53
CA VAL A 52 -20.58 28.32 3.26
C VAL A 52 -20.32 27.56 4.53
N ARG A 53 -20.43 26.25 4.46
CA ARG A 53 -20.03 25.34 5.53
C ARG A 53 -18.70 24.70 5.17
N CYS A 54 -17.75 24.80 6.08
CA CYS A 54 -16.38 24.33 5.89
C CYS A 54 -16.04 23.23 6.86
N ILE A 55 -15.11 22.37 6.47
CA ILE A 55 -14.46 21.38 7.32
C ILE A 55 -13.03 21.87 7.63
N MET A 56 -12.67 21.87 8.89
CA MET A 56 -11.31 22.20 9.31
C MET A 56 -10.33 21.11 8.88
N LEU A 57 -9.22 21.55 8.33
CA LEU A 57 -8.05 20.72 7.99
C LEU A 57 -6.91 20.93 8.99
N SER A 58 -7.10 21.84 9.90
CA SER A 58 -6.24 22.13 11.04
C SER A 58 -7.07 22.08 12.32
N ALA A 59 -6.43 22.17 13.45
CA ALA A 59 -7.12 22.26 14.73
C ALA A 59 -8.09 23.45 14.79
N SER A 60 -9.25 23.28 15.40
CA SER A 60 -10.29 24.31 15.52
C SER A 60 -10.22 25.14 16.81
N GLU A 61 -9.30 24.79 17.72
CA GLU A 61 -9.08 25.53 18.96
C GLU A 61 -8.70 26.99 18.68
N GLY A 62 -9.24 27.88 19.47
CA GLY A 62 -9.02 29.32 19.32
C GLY A 62 -9.91 29.99 18.25
N LEU A 63 -10.69 29.24 17.46
CA LEU A 63 -11.64 29.82 16.52
C LEU A 63 -12.90 30.31 17.25
N GLY A 64 -13.38 31.46 16.81
CA GLY A 64 -14.58 32.07 17.36
C GLY A 64 -15.40 32.83 16.34
N LYS A 65 -16.66 33.06 16.69
CA LYS A 65 -17.56 33.89 15.89
C LYS A 65 -17.00 35.31 15.73
N GLY A 66 -17.10 35.87 14.54
CA GLY A 66 -16.62 37.20 14.23
C GLY A 66 -15.22 37.27 13.65
N MET A 67 -14.46 36.16 13.67
CA MET A 67 -13.14 36.12 13.06
C MET A 67 -13.22 36.21 11.54
N GLU A 68 -12.25 36.92 10.97
CA GLU A 68 -12.13 37.11 9.53
C GLU A 68 -11.50 35.91 8.85
N VAL A 69 -12.08 35.50 7.72
CA VAL A 69 -11.63 34.37 6.92
C VAL A 69 -11.34 34.85 5.51
N THR A 70 -10.22 34.43 4.97
CA THR A 70 -9.79 34.76 3.60
C THR A 70 -9.97 33.57 2.66
N ALA A 71 -10.68 33.77 1.56
CA ALA A 71 -10.76 32.81 0.49
C ALA A 71 -9.51 32.89 -0.40
N THR A 72 -8.85 31.77 -0.63
CA THR A 72 -7.59 31.72 -1.38
C THR A 72 -7.80 31.80 -2.88
N GLY A 73 -9.00 31.49 -3.36
CA GLY A 73 -9.34 31.43 -4.80
C GLY A 73 -8.97 30.10 -5.46
N HIS A 74 -8.41 29.16 -4.71
CA HIS A 74 -8.04 27.83 -5.21
C HIS A 74 -8.26 26.75 -4.14
N GLY A 75 -8.29 25.48 -4.56
CA GLY A 75 -8.31 24.34 -3.65
C GLY A 75 -6.95 24.07 -3.03
N LEU A 76 -6.88 23.00 -2.27
CA LEU A 76 -5.61 22.52 -1.72
C LEU A 76 -4.66 22.09 -2.82
N ASN A 77 -3.39 22.43 -2.66
CA ASN A 77 -2.31 22.06 -3.57
C ASN A 77 -1.26 21.23 -2.84
N ALA A 78 -0.68 20.27 -3.54
CA ALA A 78 0.46 19.50 -3.06
C ALA A 78 1.73 19.88 -3.79
N PRO A 79 2.90 19.97 -3.11
CA PRO A 79 4.17 20.08 -3.78
C PRO A 79 4.44 18.81 -4.58
N VAL A 80 5.03 18.96 -5.76
CA VAL A 80 5.30 17.83 -6.66
C VAL A 80 6.71 17.93 -7.23
N GLY A 81 7.22 16.85 -7.78
CA GLY A 81 8.52 16.79 -8.42
C GLY A 81 9.58 16.08 -7.59
N GLU A 82 10.77 15.96 -8.15
CA GLU A 82 11.88 15.23 -7.53
C GLU A 82 12.34 15.84 -6.19
N GLY A 83 12.10 17.11 -5.97
CA GLY A 83 12.39 17.79 -4.70
C GLY A 83 11.52 17.29 -3.52
N THR A 84 10.48 16.52 -3.76
CA THR A 84 9.67 15.85 -2.73
C THR A 84 10.30 14.56 -2.22
N LEU A 85 11.19 13.95 -2.98
CA LEU A 85 11.84 12.71 -2.62
C LEU A 85 12.76 12.88 -1.41
N GLY A 86 12.71 11.95 -0.49
CA GLY A 86 13.45 12.03 0.77
C GLY A 86 12.84 13.00 1.78
N ARG A 87 11.62 13.49 1.54
CA ARG A 87 10.93 14.47 2.38
C ARG A 87 9.66 13.84 2.99
N MET A 88 9.21 14.43 4.11
CA MET A 88 7.96 14.08 4.77
C MET A 88 7.07 15.31 4.87
N PHE A 89 5.81 15.14 4.49
CA PHE A 89 4.80 16.20 4.41
C PHE A 89 3.58 15.89 5.28
N ASP A 90 2.91 16.95 5.72
CA ASP A 90 1.58 16.86 6.31
C ASP A 90 0.48 16.74 5.21
N PRO A 91 -0.80 16.54 5.58
CA PRO A 91 -1.88 16.43 4.60
C PRO A 91 -2.07 17.66 3.72
N LEU A 92 -1.61 18.82 4.14
CA LEU A 92 -1.66 20.09 3.39
C LEU A 92 -0.45 20.30 2.49
N GLY A 93 0.47 19.30 2.41
CA GLY A 93 1.68 19.40 1.61
C GLY A 93 2.80 20.24 2.24
N ARG A 94 2.72 20.56 3.53
CA ARG A 94 3.78 21.27 4.25
C ARG A 94 4.83 20.30 4.77
N PRO A 95 6.13 20.58 4.62
CA PRO A 95 7.18 19.72 5.15
C PRO A 95 7.16 19.67 6.68
N ILE A 96 7.30 18.46 7.24
CA ILE A 96 7.33 18.21 8.68
C ILE A 96 8.62 17.52 9.15
N ASP A 97 9.60 17.41 8.26
CA ASP A 97 10.87 16.73 8.49
C ASP A 97 12.02 17.66 8.99
N GLY A 98 11.75 18.93 9.18
CA GLY A 98 12.74 19.93 9.63
C GLY A 98 13.81 20.30 8.59
N LYS A 99 13.67 19.89 7.34
CA LYS A 99 14.66 20.13 6.27
C LYS A 99 14.40 21.43 5.47
N GLY A 100 13.53 22.29 5.96
CA GLY A 100 13.21 23.57 5.32
C GLY A 100 12.03 23.52 4.35
N PRO A 101 11.60 24.69 3.84
CA PRO A 101 10.44 24.83 2.96
C PRO A 101 10.68 24.22 1.57
N VAL A 102 9.59 24.04 0.84
CA VAL A 102 9.55 23.53 -0.54
C VAL A 102 8.76 24.48 -1.47
N ASP A 103 8.74 25.77 -1.15
CA ASP A 103 7.95 26.78 -1.86
C ASP A 103 8.39 26.99 -3.31
N ASP A 104 9.61 26.59 -3.63
CA ASP A 104 10.21 26.62 -4.97
C ASP A 104 9.79 25.46 -5.87
N LEU A 105 9.11 24.43 -5.32
CA LEU A 105 8.64 23.31 -6.09
C LEU A 105 7.32 23.63 -6.81
N PRO A 106 7.04 22.97 -7.96
CA PRO A 106 5.72 23.03 -8.56
C PRO A 106 4.66 22.51 -7.59
N HIS A 107 3.46 23.06 -7.67
CA HIS A 107 2.32 22.67 -6.85
C HIS A 107 1.16 22.29 -7.76
N TRP A 108 0.55 21.15 -7.51
CA TRP A 108 -0.61 20.65 -8.24
C TRP A 108 -1.84 20.55 -7.33
N PRO A 109 -3.04 20.84 -7.84
CA PRO A 109 -4.26 20.68 -7.05
C PRO A 109 -4.48 19.22 -6.69
N ILE A 110 -4.89 18.94 -5.45
CA ILE A 110 -5.14 17.56 -5.00
C ILE A 110 -6.48 17.00 -5.48
N HIS A 111 -7.46 17.86 -5.74
CA HIS A 111 -8.75 17.47 -6.30
C HIS A 111 -8.66 17.39 -7.82
N ARG A 112 -8.22 16.25 -8.30
CA ARG A 112 -8.04 15.97 -9.73
C ARG A 112 -9.01 14.91 -10.20
N LYS A 113 -9.38 14.98 -11.47
CA LYS A 113 -10.18 13.95 -12.13
C LYS A 113 -9.31 12.75 -12.45
N ALA A 114 -9.92 11.56 -12.44
CA ALA A 114 -9.30 10.37 -12.99
C ALA A 114 -8.96 10.56 -14.48
N PRO A 115 -7.91 9.88 -14.98
CA PRO A 115 -7.62 9.85 -16.41
C PRO A 115 -8.84 9.37 -17.21
N SER A 116 -9.06 9.96 -18.38
CA SER A 116 -10.14 9.55 -19.27
C SER A 116 -9.91 8.13 -19.79
N PHE A 117 -10.99 7.48 -20.22
CA PHE A 117 -10.89 6.13 -20.82
C PHE A 117 -9.87 6.05 -21.97
N ALA A 118 -9.77 7.11 -22.78
CA ALA A 118 -8.83 7.17 -23.90
C ALA A 118 -7.36 7.28 -23.50
N GLU A 119 -7.07 7.76 -22.29
CA GLU A 119 -5.71 7.90 -21.75
C GLU A 119 -5.23 6.64 -21.04
N GLN A 120 -6.14 5.80 -20.57
CA GLN A 120 -5.81 4.61 -19.80
C GLN A 120 -5.24 3.49 -20.68
N LYS A 121 -4.33 2.72 -20.09
CA LYS A 121 -3.85 1.44 -20.62
C LYS A 121 -4.46 0.28 -19.85
N PRO A 122 -4.76 -0.85 -20.51
CA PRO A 122 -5.13 -2.07 -19.80
C PRO A 122 -4.01 -2.52 -18.84
N ALA A 123 -4.38 -2.99 -17.66
CA ALA A 123 -3.45 -3.56 -16.68
C ALA A 123 -3.12 -5.02 -17.03
N THR A 124 -2.35 -5.23 -18.08
CA THR A 124 -1.95 -6.55 -18.61
C THR A 124 -0.47 -6.85 -18.43
N GLU A 125 0.32 -5.88 -18.01
CA GLU A 125 1.73 -6.06 -17.74
C GLU A 125 1.97 -6.39 -16.27
N ILE A 126 2.84 -7.38 -16.01
CA ILE A 126 3.27 -7.72 -14.65
C ILE A 126 4.26 -6.67 -14.16
N LEU A 127 4.03 -6.16 -12.94
CA LEU A 127 5.07 -5.48 -12.19
C LEU A 127 5.91 -6.54 -11.48
N GLU A 128 7.08 -6.81 -12.01
CA GLU A 128 8.01 -7.76 -11.42
C GLU A 128 8.57 -7.20 -10.11
N THR A 129 8.25 -7.86 -9.00
CA THR A 129 8.65 -7.40 -7.66
C THR A 129 9.98 -7.97 -7.21
N GLY A 130 10.45 -9.04 -7.82
CA GLY A 130 11.61 -9.79 -7.40
C GLY A 130 11.39 -10.65 -6.14
N ILE A 131 10.15 -10.74 -5.68
CA ILE A 131 9.73 -11.54 -4.53
C ILE A 131 8.98 -12.77 -5.03
N LYS A 132 9.59 -13.94 -4.87
CA LYS A 132 9.11 -15.20 -5.47
C LYS A 132 7.64 -15.49 -5.22
N VAL A 133 7.20 -15.41 -3.98
CA VAL A 133 5.82 -15.76 -3.61
C VAL A 133 4.80 -14.82 -4.27
N ILE A 134 5.12 -13.55 -4.40
CA ILE A 134 4.24 -12.56 -5.04
C ILE A 134 4.23 -12.80 -6.55
N ASP A 135 5.40 -12.80 -7.17
CA ASP A 135 5.50 -12.88 -8.62
C ASP A 135 4.94 -14.19 -9.21
N LEU A 136 5.05 -15.29 -8.45
CA LEU A 136 4.52 -16.59 -8.89
C LEU A 136 3.01 -16.72 -8.68
N LEU A 137 2.54 -16.46 -7.46
CA LEU A 137 1.20 -16.87 -7.00
C LEU A 137 0.17 -15.74 -6.95
N ALA A 138 0.62 -14.51 -6.76
CA ALA A 138 -0.23 -13.33 -6.68
C ALA A 138 0.44 -12.12 -7.37
N PRO A 139 0.76 -12.23 -8.68
CA PRO A 139 1.52 -11.21 -9.38
C PRO A 139 0.78 -9.87 -9.42
N TYR A 140 1.54 -8.79 -9.30
CA TYR A 140 1.02 -7.43 -9.36
C TYR A 140 0.93 -6.97 -10.81
N ALA A 141 -0.19 -6.35 -11.16
CA ALA A 141 -0.33 -5.68 -12.45
C ALA A 141 0.22 -4.25 -12.35
N LYS A 142 0.96 -3.79 -13.36
CA LYS A 142 1.29 -2.37 -13.49
C LYS A 142 0.02 -1.53 -13.60
N GLY A 143 -0.09 -0.50 -12.76
CA GLY A 143 -1.31 0.29 -12.65
C GLY A 143 -2.44 -0.39 -11.90
N GLY A 144 -2.18 -1.56 -11.31
CA GLY A 144 -3.12 -2.30 -10.49
C GLY A 144 -3.22 -1.80 -9.06
N LYS A 145 -4.25 -2.25 -8.38
CA LYS A 145 -4.53 -1.95 -6.98
C LYS A 145 -4.42 -3.23 -6.17
N ILE A 146 -3.48 -3.27 -5.25
CA ILE A 146 -3.18 -4.43 -4.44
C ILE A 146 -3.62 -4.18 -3.00
N GLY A 147 -4.45 -5.06 -2.46
CA GLY A 147 -4.78 -5.07 -1.05
C GLY A 147 -3.74 -5.85 -0.24
N LEU A 148 -3.20 -5.23 0.80
CA LEU A 148 -2.27 -5.86 1.72
C LEU A 148 -2.97 -6.11 3.06
N PHE A 149 -3.11 -7.38 3.41
CA PHE A 149 -3.78 -7.84 4.63
C PHE A 149 -2.75 -8.43 5.57
N GLY A 150 -2.90 -8.17 6.85
CA GLY A 150 -2.06 -8.77 7.87
C GLY A 150 -2.16 -8.05 9.20
N GLY A 151 -2.11 -8.80 10.29
CA GLY A 151 -2.08 -8.27 11.64
C GLY A 151 -0.74 -7.62 11.99
N ALA A 152 -0.60 -7.21 13.24
CA ALA A 152 0.65 -6.67 13.73
C ALA A 152 1.76 -7.75 13.78
N GLY A 153 3.00 -7.36 13.47
CA GLY A 153 4.17 -8.22 13.62
C GLY A 153 4.34 -9.31 12.57
N VAL A 154 3.65 -9.22 11.43
CA VAL A 154 3.79 -10.20 10.33
C VAL A 154 4.77 -9.75 9.23
N GLY A 155 5.48 -8.63 9.42
CA GLY A 155 6.48 -8.14 8.48
C GLY A 155 5.93 -7.22 7.37
N LYS A 156 4.76 -6.59 7.59
CA LYS A 156 4.16 -5.65 6.62
C LYS A 156 5.13 -4.53 6.21
N THR A 157 5.73 -3.84 7.17
CA THR A 157 6.65 -2.72 6.93
C THR A 157 7.90 -3.16 6.16
N VAL A 158 8.45 -4.31 6.52
CA VAL A 158 9.64 -4.86 5.83
C VAL A 158 9.33 -5.22 4.38
N LEU A 159 8.15 -5.79 4.13
CA LEU A 159 7.69 -6.08 2.78
C LEU A 159 7.53 -4.80 1.94
N ILE A 160 6.92 -3.77 2.51
CA ILE A 160 6.77 -2.46 1.86
C ILE A 160 8.13 -1.88 1.50
N GLN A 161 9.08 -1.90 2.42
CA GLN A 161 10.43 -1.38 2.19
C GLN A 161 11.17 -2.16 1.10
N GLU A 162 11.02 -3.48 1.05
CA GLU A 162 11.63 -4.31 0.00
C GLU A 162 11.02 -4.02 -1.38
N LEU A 163 9.71 -3.82 -1.46
CA LEU A 163 9.05 -3.39 -2.69
C LEU A 163 9.58 -2.04 -3.17
N ILE A 164 9.73 -1.08 -2.28
CA ILE A 164 10.33 0.23 -2.60
C ILE A 164 11.76 0.06 -3.10
N HIS A 165 12.56 -0.71 -2.40
CA HIS A 165 13.95 -0.98 -2.76
C HIS A 165 14.05 -1.61 -4.16
N ASN A 166 13.27 -2.63 -4.43
CA ASN A 166 13.31 -3.37 -5.69
C ASN A 166 12.83 -2.52 -6.86
N VAL A 167 11.76 -1.73 -6.69
CA VAL A 167 11.29 -0.83 -7.74
C VAL A 167 12.30 0.28 -8.02
N ALA A 168 12.91 0.85 -7.00
CA ALA A 168 13.93 1.88 -7.17
C ALA A 168 15.19 1.34 -7.86
N THR A 169 15.64 0.15 -7.48
CA THR A 169 16.90 -0.45 -7.95
C THR A 169 16.77 -1.06 -9.33
N GLU A 170 15.71 -1.84 -9.56
CA GLU A 170 15.54 -2.63 -10.80
C GLU A 170 14.73 -1.91 -11.87
N HIS A 171 13.77 -1.07 -11.48
CA HIS A 171 12.88 -0.37 -12.41
C HIS A 171 13.16 1.13 -12.50
N GLY A 172 14.04 1.68 -11.65
CA GLY A 172 14.32 3.12 -11.59
C GLY A 172 13.12 3.98 -11.25
N GLY A 173 12.09 3.40 -10.61
CA GLY A 173 10.85 4.05 -10.23
C GLY A 173 10.94 4.76 -8.88
N TYR A 174 9.92 5.55 -8.60
CA TYR A 174 9.75 6.26 -7.34
C TYR A 174 8.59 5.70 -6.53
N SER A 175 8.58 5.99 -5.25
CA SER A 175 7.52 5.56 -4.35
C SER A 175 6.97 6.72 -3.56
N ILE A 176 5.66 6.69 -3.32
CA ILE A 176 4.97 7.62 -2.43
C ILE A 176 4.34 6.79 -1.31
N PHE A 177 4.64 7.14 -0.07
CA PHE A 177 4.02 6.50 1.08
C PHE A 177 3.03 7.46 1.73
N THR A 178 1.79 7.03 1.92
CA THR A 178 0.76 7.80 2.62
C THR A 178 0.34 7.08 3.89
N GLY A 179 0.61 7.70 5.04
CA GLY A 179 0.17 7.24 6.35
C GLY A 179 -1.13 7.92 6.75
N VAL A 180 -2.25 7.21 6.64
CA VAL A 180 -3.59 7.76 6.89
C VAL A 180 -4.07 7.41 8.28
N GLY A 181 -4.12 8.39 9.18
CA GLY A 181 -4.60 8.21 10.54
C GLY A 181 -3.71 7.30 11.40
N GLU A 182 -2.42 7.32 11.14
CA GLU A 182 -1.43 6.49 11.84
C GLU A 182 -0.87 7.22 13.08
N ARG A 183 -0.25 6.45 13.98
CA ARG A 183 0.41 7.00 15.16
C ARG A 183 1.68 7.73 14.77
N SER A 184 1.94 8.88 15.38
CA SER A 184 3.15 9.67 15.15
C SER A 184 4.43 8.86 15.33
N ARG A 185 4.46 7.98 16.34
CA ARG A 185 5.59 7.09 16.61
C ARG A 185 5.85 6.14 15.44
N GLU A 186 4.81 5.53 14.90
CA GLU A 186 4.94 4.60 13.75
C GLU A 186 5.49 5.33 12.51
N GLY A 187 5.11 6.59 12.31
CA GLY A 187 5.67 7.44 11.26
C GLY A 187 7.15 7.75 11.47
N CYS A 188 7.55 8.06 12.70
CA CYS A 188 8.96 8.29 13.03
C CYS A 188 9.80 7.00 12.90
N ASP A 189 9.28 5.88 13.34
CA ASP A 189 9.96 4.57 13.22
C ASP A 189 10.14 4.23 11.74
N LEU A 190 9.10 4.36 10.92
CA LEU A 190 9.14 4.14 9.47
C LEU A 190 10.18 5.04 8.78
N TRP A 191 10.20 6.32 9.12
CA TRP A 191 11.20 7.27 8.61
C TRP A 191 12.63 6.82 8.93
N GLY A 192 12.87 6.44 10.18
CA GLY A 192 14.18 5.93 10.63
C GLY A 192 14.60 4.66 9.90
N GLU A 193 13.69 3.70 9.77
CA GLU A 193 13.93 2.44 9.07
C GLU A 193 14.19 2.65 7.57
N MET A 194 13.40 3.50 6.89
CA MET A 194 13.62 3.84 5.48
C MET A 194 14.95 4.55 5.24
N ASN A 195 15.36 5.40 6.18
CA ASN A 195 16.67 6.05 6.11
C ASN A 195 17.81 5.04 6.30
N ALA A 196 17.68 4.13 7.27
CA ALA A 196 18.67 3.09 7.53
C ALA A 196 18.80 2.08 6.39
N SER A 197 17.70 1.73 5.74
CA SER A 197 17.69 0.83 4.58
C SER A 197 18.07 1.50 3.25
N GLY A 198 18.26 2.82 3.24
CA GLY A 198 18.66 3.58 2.06
C GLY A 198 17.58 3.82 1.00
N VAL A 199 16.32 3.53 1.31
CA VAL A 199 15.19 3.71 0.36
C VAL A 199 14.54 5.08 0.44
N LEU A 200 14.85 5.86 1.47
CA LEU A 200 14.23 7.16 1.72
C LEU A 200 14.43 8.16 0.58
N ASN A 201 15.60 8.17 -0.05
CA ASN A 201 15.95 9.09 -1.14
C ASN A 201 15.15 8.86 -2.45
N LYS A 202 14.42 7.77 -2.54
CA LYS A 202 13.53 7.43 -3.67
C LYS A 202 12.05 7.45 -3.29
N THR A 203 11.74 7.97 -2.09
CA THR A 203 10.39 7.94 -1.51
C THR A 203 10.00 9.33 -1.00
N ALA A 204 8.80 9.77 -1.33
CA ALA A 204 8.15 10.90 -0.65
C ALA A 204 7.11 10.35 0.34
N LEU A 205 7.02 10.96 1.52
CA LEU A 205 6.08 10.54 2.56
C LEU A 205 5.06 11.66 2.83
N VAL A 206 3.78 11.27 2.93
CA VAL A 206 2.70 12.13 3.40
C VAL A 206 2.08 11.47 4.61
N PHE A 207 2.04 12.17 5.73
CA PHE A 207 1.62 11.61 7.00
C PHE A 207 0.52 12.45 7.64
N GLY A 208 -0.66 11.86 7.83
CA GLY A 208 -1.75 12.40 8.62
C GLY A 208 -1.89 11.59 9.90
N GLN A 209 -1.63 12.22 11.05
CA GLN A 209 -1.63 11.56 12.35
C GLN A 209 -3.06 11.24 12.83
N MET A 210 -3.18 10.32 13.79
CA MET A 210 -4.48 9.95 14.38
C MET A 210 -5.22 11.13 15.03
N ASN A 211 -4.50 12.09 15.56
CA ASN A 211 -5.04 13.27 16.23
C ASN A 211 -5.40 14.42 15.27
N GLU A 212 -5.09 14.28 13.99
CA GLU A 212 -5.52 15.26 12.99
C GLU A 212 -7.05 15.27 12.85
N PRO A 213 -7.65 16.44 12.51
CA PRO A 213 -9.07 16.50 12.19
C PRO A 213 -9.47 15.52 11.08
N PRO A 214 -10.72 15.03 11.04
CA PRO A 214 -11.15 14.09 10.02
C PRO A 214 -11.02 14.63 8.61
N GLY A 215 -11.19 15.94 8.40
CA GLY A 215 -10.93 16.58 7.10
C GLY A 215 -9.50 16.41 6.62
N ALA A 216 -8.52 16.61 7.51
CA ALA A 216 -7.10 16.41 7.18
C ALA A 216 -6.79 14.94 6.89
N ARG A 217 -7.25 14.02 7.73
CA ARG A 217 -7.05 12.57 7.53
C ARG A 217 -7.62 12.08 6.21
N MET A 218 -8.71 12.66 5.74
CA MET A 218 -9.33 12.35 4.47
C MET A 218 -8.47 12.82 3.26
N ARG A 219 -7.65 13.85 3.41
CA ARG A 219 -6.83 14.44 2.34
C ARG A 219 -5.44 13.83 2.16
N VAL A 220 -4.96 13.05 3.13
CA VAL A 220 -3.61 12.43 3.09
C VAL A 220 -3.39 11.63 1.81
N ALA A 221 -4.31 10.72 1.50
CA ALA A 221 -4.21 9.85 0.33
C ALA A 221 -4.25 10.65 -0.97
N GLU A 222 -5.10 11.69 -1.05
CA GLU A 222 -5.20 12.56 -2.23
C GLU A 222 -3.94 13.38 -2.46
N THR A 223 -3.33 13.89 -1.40
CA THR A 223 -2.06 14.64 -1.46
C THR A 223 -0.95 13.73 -1.99
N GLY A 224 -0.78 12.54 -1.44
CA GLY A 224 0.22 11.59 -1.91
C GLY A 224 -0.04 11.09 -3.32
N LEU A 225 -1.29 10.84 -3.67
CA LEU A 225 -1.67 10.43 -5.02
C LEU A 225 -1.35 11.52 -6.06
N THR A 226 -1.54 12.79 -5.71
CA THR A 226 -1.16 13.92 -6.58
C THR A 226 0.34 13.95 -6.85
N MET A 227 1.16 13.69 -5.84
CA MET A 227 2.62 13.55 -6.04
C MET A 227 2.96 12.39 -6.97
N ALA A 228 2.28 11.26 -6.83
CA ALA A 228 2.45 10.10 -7.71
C ALA A 228 2.02 10.40 -9.15
N GLU A 229 0.92 11.11 -9.34
CA GLU A 229 0.44 11.52 -10.66
C GLU A 229 1.44 12.40 -11.40
N TYR A 230 2.13 13.30 -10.72
CA TYR A 230 3.19 14.09 -11.32
C TYR A 230 4.30 13.20 -11.91
N PHE A 231 4.78 12.24 -11.15
CA PHE A 231 5.81 11.32 -11.65
C PHE A 231 5.32 10.45 -12.81
N ARG A 232 4.07 10.02 -12.78
CA ARG A 232 3.46 9.29 -13.91
C ARG A 232 3.39 10.14 -15.17
N GLU A 233 2.90 11.38 -15.07
CA GLU A 233 2.56 12.24 -16.19
C GLU A 233 3.76 13.00 -16.76
N GLU A 234 4.62 13.57 -15.89
CA GLU A 234 5.72 14.44 -16.31
C GLU A 234 7.07 13.73 -16.44
N THR A 235 7.31 12.71 -15.60
CA THR A 235 8.58 11.98 -15.64
C THR A 235 8.46 10.63 -16.31
N HIS A 236 7.26 10.22 -16.70
CA HIS A 236 6.97 8.94 -17.37
C HIS A 236 7.52 7.72 -16.61
N LYS A 237 7.43 7.77 -15.29
CA LYS A 237 7.93 6.72 -14.40
C LYS A 237 6.82 5.76 -13.97
N ASP A 238 7.24 4.57 -13.62
CA ASP A 238 6.45 3.65 -12.84
C ASP A 238 6.54 4.05 -11.36
N VAL A 239 5.40 4.29 -10.74
CA VAL A 239 5.31 4.78 -9.37
C VAL A 239 4.60 3.76 -8.51
N LEU A 240 5.16 3.47 -7.33
CA LEU A 240 4.46 2.77 -6.26
C LEU A 240 3.80 3.78 -5.32
N LEU A 241 2.52 3.59 -5.08
CA LEU A 241 1.76 4.35 -4.09
C LEU A 241 1.34 3.41 -2.95
N PHE A 242 1.82 3.70 -1.75
CA PHE A 242 1.40 2.98 -0.55
C PHE A 242 0.37 3.81 0.21
N ILE A 243 -0.74 3.17 0.57
CA ILE A 243 -1.78 3.77 1.40
C ILE A 243 -1.94 2.91 2.66
N ASP A 244 -1.46 3.41 3.76
CA ASP A 244 -1.56 2.74 5.05
C ASP A 244 -2.34 3.65 6.02
N ASN A 245 -3.59 3.50 6.21
CA ASN A 245 -4.46 2.39 5.83
C ASN A 245 -5.70 2.94 5.11
N ILE A 246 -6.15 2.31 4.06
CA ILE A 246 -7.31 2.79 3.28
C ILE A 246 -8.61 2.84 4.09
N PHE A 247 -8.76 1.96 5.08
CA PHE A 247 -9.91 1.99 5.99
C PHE A 247 -10.00 3.32 6.76
N ARG A 248 -8.86 3.93 7.12
CA ARG A 248 -8.84 5.22 7.82
C ARG A 248 -9.33 6.37 6.94
N PHE A 249 -9.09 6.30 5.64
CA PHE A 249 -9.69 7.22 4.68
C PHE A 249 -11.22 7.14 4.70
N VAL A 250 -11.77 5.93 4.65
CA VAL A 250 -13.22 5.69 4.74
C VAL A 250 -13.78 6.17 6.07
N GLN A 251 -13.12 5.86 7.17
CA GLN A 251 -13.52 6.28 8.51
C GLN A 251 -13.55 7.80 8.65
N ALA A 252 -12.53 8.50 8.15
CA ALA A 252 -12.50 9.96 8.16
C ALA A 252 -13.66 10.57 7.35
N GLY A 253 -13.98 9.99 6.19
CA GLY A 253 -15.15 10.37 5.41
C GLY A 253 -16.47 10.15 6.15
N SER A 254 -16.59 9.08 6.90
CA SER A 254 -17.74 8.80 7.77
C SER A 254 -17.89 9.87 8.87
N GLU A 255 -16.80 10.23 9.54
CA GLU A 255 -16.79 11.29 10.56
C GLU A 255 -17.18 12.64 9.97
N VAL A 256 -16.63 13.02 8.80
CA VAL A 256 -17.00 14.26 8.10
C VAL A 256 -18.49 14.26 7.76
N SER A 257 -19.01 13.17 7.21
CA SER A 257 -20.43 13.04 6.86
C SER A 257 -21.34 13.22 8.07
N ALA A 258 -20.99 12.60 9.21
CA ALA A 258 -21.73 12.74 10.46
C ALA A 258 -21.71 14.19 10.99
N LEU A 259 -20.55 14.83 10.98
CA LEU A 259 -20.37 16.22 11.39
C LEU A 259 -21.13 17.21 10.51
N MET A 260 -21.30 16.89 9.22
CA MET A 260 -22.11 17.66 8.28
C MET A 260 -23.61 17.43 8.45
N GLY A 261 -24.03 16.55 9.35
CA GLY A 261 -25.42 16.25 9.62
C GLY A 261 -26.09 15.40 8.55
N ARG A 262 -25.34 14.68 7.74
CA ARG A 262 -25.88 13.76 6.73
C ARG A 262 -26.42 12.50 7.40
N MET A 263 -27.54 11.99 6.89
CA MET A 263 -28.10 10.74 7.39
C MET A 263 -27.17 9.57 7.05
N PRO A 264 -26.77 8.75 8.03
CA PRO A 264 -25.88 7.62 7.77
C PRO A 264 -26.58 6.51 6.97
N SER A 265 -25.77 5.77 6.22
CA SER A 265 -26.19 4.53 5.57
C SER A 265 -25.97 3.31 6.48
N ALA A 266 -25.92 2.11 5.93
CA ALA A 266 -25.70 0.88 6.68
C ALA A 266 -24.44 0.94 7.57
N VAL A 267 -24.55 0.42 8.78
CA VAL A 267 -23.48 0.34 9.78
C VAL A 267 -22.88 1.71 10.17
N GLY A 268 -23.60 2.81 9.89
CA GLY A 268 -23.16 4.16 10.24
C GLY A 268 -22.20 4.82 9.23
N TYR A 269 -21.93 4.19 8.09
CA TYR A 269 -21.09 4.78 7.05
C TYR A 269 -21.81 5.90 6.28
N GLN A 270 -21.01 6.75 5.62
CA GLN A 270 -21.52 7.79 4.75
C GLN A 270 -22.27 7.22 3.54
N PRO A 271 -23.37 7.87 3.09
CA PRO A 271 -24.08 7.43 1.89
C PRO A 271 -23.24 7.58 0.60
N THR A 272 -22.20 8.41 0.65
CA THR A 272 -21.27 8.70 -0.45
C THR A 272 -20.02 7.81 -0.45
N LEU A 273 -19.96 6.78 0.38
CA LEU A 273 -18.79 5.90 0.54
C LEU A 273 -18.23 5.39 -0.80
N ALA A 274 -19.09 4.80 -1.62
CA ALA A 274 -18.67 4.24 -2.91
C ALA A 274 -18.15 5.31 -3.87
N ASN A 275 -18.75 6.49 -3.87
CA ASN A 275 -18.33 7.59 -4.73
C ASN A 275 -16.99 8.20 -4.28
N GLU A 276 -16.81 8.41 -2.98
CA GLU A 276 -15.57 8.96 -2.42
C GLU A 276 -14.40 8.01 -2.65
N LEU A 277 -14.59 6.73 -2.34
CA LEU A 277 -13.56 5.71 -2.55
C LEU A 277 -13.29 5.51 -4.04
N GLY A 278 -14.33 5.46 -4.87
CA GLY A 278 -14.20 5.35 -6.33
C GLY A 278 -13.46 6.52 -6.94
N ALA A 279 -13.71 7.75 -6.52
CA ALA A 279 -13.01 8.94 -6.99
C ALA A 279 -11.50 8.88 -6.71
N LEU A 280 -11.10 8.33 -5.57
CA LEU A 280 -9.69 8.09 -5.24
C LEU A 280 -9.10 6.94 -6.08
N GLN A 281 -9.77 5.80 -6.10
CA GLN A 281 -9.26 4.57 -6.72
C GLN A 281 -9.13 4.68 -8.25
N GLU A 282 -10.04 5.35 -8.93
CA GLU A 282 -10.01 5.51 -10.39
C GLU A 282 -8.84 6.39 -10.90
N ARG A 283 -8.24 7.19 -10.04
CA ARG A 283 -7.01 7.94 -10.36
C ARG A 283 -5.77 7.05 -10.39
N ILE A 284 -5.82 5.91 -9.70
CA ILE A 284 -4.72 4.94 -9.58
C ILE A 284 -4.81 3.98 -10.76
N THR A 285 -4.08 4.28 -11.81
CA THR A 285 -4.12 3.50 -13.06
C THR A 285 -2.86 3.73 -13.91
N SER A 286 -2.67 2.85 -14.89
CA SER A 286 -1.71 3.07 -15.98
C SER A 286 -2.30 3.98 -17.04
N THR A 287 -1.46 4.91 -17.52
CA THR A 287 -1.75 5.73 -18.69
C THR A 287 -0.69 5.50 -19.78
N ARG A 288 -0.81 6.21 -20.90
CA ARG A 288 0.22 6.15 -21.95
C ARG A 288 1.56 6.70 -21.49
N ASP A 289 1.55 7.58 -20.47
CA ASP A 289 2.73 8.29 -19.98
C ASP A 289 3.50 7.50 -18.90
N GLY A 290 2.81 6.72 -18.09
CA GLY A 290 3.40 5.94 -17.01
C GLY A 290 2.36 5.17 -16.22
N SER A 291 2.76 4.61 -15.09
CA SER A 291 1.86 3.84 -14.22
C SER A 291 1.92 4.26 -12.76
N ILE A 292 0.79 4.16 -12.07
CA ILE A 292 0.72 4.16 -10.62
C ILE A 292 0.17 2.80 -10.19
N THR A 293 0.98 2.04 -9.49
CA THR A 293 0.57 0.78 -8.85
C THR A 293 0.42 1.04 -7.37
N SER A 294 -0.72 0.72 -6.77
CA SER A 294 -0.94 0.94 -5.36
C SER A 294 -0.89 -0.35 -4.54
N VAL A 295 -0.27 -0.25 -3.37
CA VAL A 295 -0.35 -1.25 -2.32
C VAL A 295 -1.08 -0.61 -1.14
N GLN A 296 -2.27 -1.09 -0.85
CA GLN A 296 -3.17 -0.51 0.13
C GLN A 296 -3.34 -1.47 1.30
N ALA A 297 -2.89 -1.05 2.48
CA ALA A 297 -3.18 -1.81 3.69
C ALA A 297 -4.68 -1.71 3.97
N VAL A 298 -5.32 -2.85 4.17
CA VAL A 298 -6.75 -2.93 4.42
C VAL A 298 -6.98 -3.51 5.82
N TYR A 299 -7.62 -2.72 6.67
CA TYR A 299 -8.13 -3.20 7.95
C TYR A 299 -9.56 -3.72 7.78
N VAL A 300 -9.83 -4.88 8.31
CA VAL A 300 -11.15 -5.51 8.28
C VAL A 300 -11.72 -5.51 9.70
N PRO A 301 -12.71 -4.64 10.01
CA PRO A 301 -13.31 -4.57 11.32
C PRO A 301 -13.91 -5.92 11.75
N ALA A 302 -13.54 -6.41 12.94
CA ALA A 302 -14.02 -7.68 13.49
C ALA A 302 -13.84 -8.91 12.55
N ASP A 303 -12.90 -8.85 11.63
CA ASP A 303 -12.67 -9.85 10.58
C ASP A 303 -13.91 -10.11 9.68
N ASP A 304 -14.82 -9.12 9.62
CA ASP A 304 -16.03 -9.19 8.82
C ASP A 304 -15.83 -8.60 7.41
N LEU A 305 -15.63 -9.46 6.44
CA LEU A 305 -15.47 -9.09 5.04
C LEU A 305 -16.74 -8.51 4.40
N THR A 306 -17.88 -8.63 5.07
CA THR A 306 -19.16 -8.08 4.59
C THR A 306 -19.41 -6.65 5.07
N ASP A 307 -18.56 -6.13 5.96
CA ASP A 307 -18.59 -4.72 6.35
C ASP A 307 -18.46 -3.84 5.11
N PRO A 308 -19.26 -2.75 4.98
CA PRO A 308 -19.28 -1.90 3.78
C PRO A 308 -17.92 -1.33 3.37
N ALA A 309 -17.02 -1.01 4.31
CA ALA A 309 -15.72 -0.44 3.99
C ALA A 309 -14.79 -1.44 3.28
N PRO A 310 -14.46 -2.61 3.86
CA PRO A 310 -13.69 -3.61 3.15
C PRO A 310 -14.41 -4.11 1.88
N ALA A 311 -15.72 -4.37 1.91
CA ALA A 311 -16.46 -4.85 0.75
C ALA A 311 -16.36 -3.89 -0.46
N THR A 312 -16.49 -2.58 -0.23
CA THR A 312 -16.33 -1.58 -1.28
C THR A 312 -14.88 -1.49 -1.75
N THR A 313 -13.91 -1.59 -0.83
CA THR A 313 -12.49 -1.59 -1.18
C THR A 313 -12.14 -2.79 -2.05
N PHE A 314 -12.58 -3.98 -1.70
CA PHE A 314 -12.32 -5.22 -2.47
C PHE A 314 -12.79 -5.14 -3.92
N ALA A 315 -13.89 -4.43 -4.19
CA ALA A 315 -14.39 -4.25 -5.54
C ALA A 315 -13.38 -3.54 -6.49
N HIS A 316 -12.46 -2.76 -5.92
CA HIS A 316 -11.42 -2.04 -6.68
C HIS A 316 -10.10 -2.81 -6.79
N LEU A 317 -9.89 -3.85 -6.00
CA LEU A 317 -8.60 -4.55 -5.94
C LEU A 317 -8.40 -5.51 -7.12
N ASP A 318 -7.19 -5.51 -7.68
CA ASP A 318 -6.76 -6.44 -8.73
C ASP A 318 -6.02 -7.65 -8.17
N ALA A 319 -5.38 -7.49 -7.01
CA ALA A 319 -4.67 -8.55 -6.31
C ALA A 319 -4.78 -8.36 -4.79
N THR A 320 -4.61 -9.46 -4.06
CA THR A 320 -4.52 -9.45 -2.61
C THR A 320 -3.27 -10.19 -2.14
N THR A 321 -2.55 -9.57 -1.24
CA THR A 321 -1.40 -10.17 -0.55
C THR A 321 -1.77 -10.32 0.92
N VAL A 322 -1.85 -11.56 1.39
CA VAL A 322 -2.22 -11.87 2.78
C VAL A 322 -0.99 -12.31 3.55
N LEU A 323 -0.64 -11.56 4.59
CA LEU A 323 0.44 -11.91 5.52
C LEU A 323 -0.14 -12.72 6.68
N SER A 324 0.46 -13.87 6.95
CA SER A 324 -0.07 -14.85 7.91
C SER A 324 0.86 -15.05 9.11
N ARG A 325 0.30 -14.95 10.30
CA ARG A 325 1.02 -15.26 11.54
C ARG A 325 1.45 -16.73 11.61
N LYS A 326 0.66 -17.65 11.07
CA LYS A 326 1.02 -19.08 11.00
C LYS A 326 2.30 -19.32 10.21
N ILE A 327 2.54 -18.52 9.17
CA ILE A 327 3.75 -18.60 8.35
C ILE A 327 4.95 -17.98 9.11
N VAL A 328 4.72 -16.89 9.85
CA VAL A 328 5.73 -16.31 10.75
C VAL A 328 6.19 -17.34 11.79
N GLU A 329 5.26 -18.08 12.39
CA GLU A 329 5.55 -19.12 13.38
C GLU A 329 6.41 -20.28 12.82
N GLN A 330 6.35 -20.50 11.51
CA GLN A 330 7.21 -21.44 10.78
C GLN A 330 8.60 -20.86 10.44
N GLY A 331 8.84 -19.60 10.77
CA GLY A 331 10.10 -18.90 10.45
C GLY A 331 10.24 -18.57 8.95
N ILE A 332 9.17 -18.56 8.19
CA ILE A 332 9.18 -18.28 6.74
C ILE A 332 8.89 -16.80 6.51
N TYR A 333 9.81 -16.12 5.85
CA TYR A 333 9.69 -14.72 5.44
C TYR A 333 10.04 -14.55 3.96
N PRO A 334 9.28 -13.71 3.20
CA PRO A 334 8.09 -12.97 3.65
C PRO A 334 6.94 -13.92 4.03
N ALA A 335 6.17 -13.53 5.05
CA ALA A 335 5.10 -14.36 5.59
C ALA A 335 3.81 -14.29 4.75
N VAL A 336 3.93 -14.27 3.45
CA VAL A 336 2.82 -14.23 2.50
C VAL A 336 2.16 -15.61 2.44
N ASP A 337 0.86 -15.65 2.68
CA ASP A 337 0.07 -16.87 2.57
C ASP A 337 -0.14 -17.23 1.09
N PRO A 338 0.43 -18.33 0.61
CA PRO A 338 0.40 -18.69 -0.80
C PRO A 338 -0.97 -19.17 -1.30
N LEU A 339 -1.85 -19.55 -0.39
CA LEU A 339 -3.20 -20.04 -0.73
C LEU A 339 -4.28 -18.97 -0.55
N ALA A 340 -4.06 -18.02 0.38
CA ALA A 340 -4.99 -16.93 0.62
C ALA A 340 -4.74 -15.71 -0.28
N SER A 341 -3.53 -15.56 -0.81
CA SER A 341 -3.18 -14.47 -1.72
C SER A 341 -3.61 -14.77 -3.14
N THR A 342 -4.15 -13.77 -3.83
CA THR A 342 -4.75 -13.92 -5.16
C THR A 342 -4.38 -12.78 -6.10
N SER A 343 -4.49 -13.03 -7.41
CA SER A 343 -4.34 -11.99 -8.43
C SER A 343 -5.23 -12.28 -9.63
N ARG A 344 -5.90 -11.23 -10.13
CA ARG A 344 -6.74 -11.32 -11.32
C ARG A 344 -5.95 -11.55 -12.61
N ILE A 345 -4.68 -11.17 -12.63
CA ILE A 345 -3.83 -11.37 -13.81
C ILE A 345 -3.15 -12.75 -13.85
N LEU A 346 -3.37 -13.61 -12.85
CA LEU A 346 -2.86 -14.98 -12.90
C LEU A 346 -3.73 -15.84 -13.82
N GLU A 347 -3.65 -15.56 -15.11
CA GLU A 347 -4.34 -16.23 -16.21
C GLU A 347 -3.33 -16.56 -17.31
N ALA A 348 -3.52 -17.71 -17.98
CA ALA A 348 -2.55 -18.22 -18.92
C ALA A 348 -2.24 -17.28 -20.11
N ASP A 349 -3.24 -16.51 -20.55
CA ASP A 349 -3.12 -15.54 -21.64
C ASP A 349 -2.41 -14.23 -21.23
N ILE A 350 -2.26 -13.98 -19.94
CA ILE A 350 -1.54 -12.81 -19.41
C ILE A 350 -0.13 -13.18 -18.96
N VAL A 351 0.00 -14.16 -18.07
CA VAL A 351 1.30 -14.53 -17.48
C VAL A 351 2.06 -15.58 -18.33
N GLY A 352 1.39 -16.22 -19.28
CA GLY A 352 1.91 -17.32 -20.08
C GLY A 352 1.58 -18.70 -19.52
N GLU A 353 1.51 -19.68 -20.40
CA GLU A 353 1.11 -21.05 -20.09
C GLU A 353 1.98 -21.71 -19.01
N GLU A 354 3.30 -21.55 -19.08
CA GLU A 354 4.23 -22.17 -18.15
C GLU A 354 4.13 -21.57 -16.74
N HIS A 355 4.08 -20.25 -16.61
CA HIS A 355 3.89 -19.60 -15.33
C HIS A 355 2.56 -20.03 -14.69
N TYR A 356 1.48 -20.00 -15.46
CA TYR A 356 0.15 -20.41 -14.99
C TYR A 356 0.14 -21.86 -14.52
N ARG A 357 0.69 -22.78 -15.34
CA ARG A 357 0.81 -24.21 -15.01
C ARG A 357 1.54 -24.42 -13.68
N VAL A 358 2.71 -23.80 -13.54
CA VAL A 358 3.55 -23.94 -12.35
C VAL A 358 2.85 -23.37 -11.12
N ALA A 359 2.26 -22.17 -11.22
CA ALA A 359 1.52 -21.56 -10.11
C ALA A 359 0.36 -22.44 -9.63
N ARG A 360 -0.43 -22.96 -10.56
CA ARG A 360 -1.55 -23.87 -10.22
C ARG A 360 -1.09 -25.16 -9.59
N LYS A 361 0.02 -25.72 -10.08
CA LYS A 361 0.59 -26.97 -9.53
C LYS A 361 1.16 -26.75 -8.12
N VAL A 362 1.80 -25.61 -7.87
CA VAL A 362 2.26 -25.22 -6.53
C VAL A 362 1.08 -25.06 -5.57
N GLN A 363 0.05 -24.35 -5.98
CA GLN A 363 -1.17 -24.18 -5.17
C GLN A 363 -1.83 -25.52 -4.83
N ALA A 364 -1.99 -26.40 -5.82
CA ALA A 364 -2.58 -27.72 -5.62
C ALA A 364 -1.77 -28.58 -4.66
N THR A 365 -0.44 -28.56 -4.78
CA THR A 365 0.47 -29.31 -3.89
C THR A 365 0.39 -28.80 -2.45
N LEU A 366 0.40 -27.48 -2.26
CA LEU A 366 0.27 -26.87 -0.93
C LEU A 366 -1.12 -27.09 -0.31
N GLN A 367 -2.18 -27.03 -1.12
CA GLN A 367 -3.54 -27.31 -0.69
C GLN A 367 -3.67 -28.75 -0.21
N ARG A 368 -3.16 -29.72 -1.00
CA ARG A 368 -3.18 -31.13 -0.62
C ARG A 368 -2.39 -31.37 0.66
N TYR A 369 -1.24 -30.74 0.81
CA TYR A 369 -0.46 -30.81 2.05
C TYR A 369 -1.24 -30.29 3.26
N GLN A 370 -1.96 -29.19 3.12
CA GLN A 370 -2.80 -28.66 4.19
C GLN A 370 -3.90 -29.64 4.61
N GLU A 371 -4.53 -30.31 3.66
CA GLU A 371 -5.54 -31.34 3.94
C GLU A 371 -4.96 -32.57 4.67
N LEU A 372 -3.70 -32.91 4.38
CA LEU A 372 -3.03 -34.05 4.98
C LEU A 372 -2.45 -33.74 6.38
N GLN A 373 -2.36 -32.49 6.80
CA GLN A 373 -1.75 -32.13 8.08
C GLN A 373 -2.44 -32.76 9.29
N ASP A 374 -3.76 -32.82 9.29
CA ASP A 374 -4.52 -33.42 10.39
C ASP A 374 -4.29 -34.94 10.48
N ILE A 375 -4.15 -35.60 9.34
CA ILE A 375 -3.81 -37.01 9.26
C ILE A 375 -2.41 -37.24 9.77
N ILE A 376 -1.43 -36.43 9.34
CA ILE A 376 -0.04 -36.52 9.77
C ILE A 376 0.08 -36.31 11.29
N ALA A 377 -0.64 -35.32 11.82
CA ALA A 377 -0.62 -35.01 13.25
C ALA A 377 -1.22 -36.13 14.11
N SER A 378 -2.24 -36.81 13.60
CA SER A 378 -2.98 -37.83 14.34
C SER A 378 -2.39 -39.26 14.19
N LEU A 379 -1.95 -39.60 12.98
CA LEU A 379 -1.58 -40.97 12.62
C LEU A 379 -0.11 -41.13 12.19
N GLY A 380 0.56 -40.01 11.90
CA GLY A 380 1.94 -40.00 11.40
C GLY A 380 2.06 -40.11 9.89
N MET A 381 3.27 -39.93 9.39
CA MET A 381 3.59 -39.97 7.96
C MET A 381 3.44 -41.38 7.34
N ASP A 382 3.65 -42.41 8.15
CA ASP A 382 3.69 -43.80 7.66
C ASP A 382 2.34 -44.29 7.14
N GLU A 383 1.24 -43.69 7.61
CA GLU A 383 -0.12 -44.02 7.20
C GLU A 383 -0.53 -43.41 5.86
N LEU A 384 0.28 -42.54 5.32
CA LEU A 384 0.02 -41.90 4.01
C LEU A 384 0.37 -42.86 2.86
N SER A 385 -0.37 -42.72 1.75
CA SER A 385 0.00 -43.35 0.49
C SER A 385 1.38 -42.85 0.00
N GLU A 386 2.06 -43.62 -0.83
CA GLU A 386 3.35 -43.19 -1.40
C GLU A 386 3.21 -41.90 -2.22
N GLU A 387 2.10 -41.72 -2.91
CA GLU A 387 1.79 -40.47 -3.63
C GLU A 387 1.65 -39.29 -2.67
N ASP A 388 0.92 -39.45 -1.57
CA ASP A 388 0.77 -38.38 -0.56
C ASP A 388 2.08 -38.09 0.16
N LYS A 389 2.92 -39.09 0.46
CA LYS A 389 4.26 -38.90 1.01
C LYS A 389 5.13 -38.05 0.10
N LEU A 390 5.09 -38.31 -1.21
CA LEU A 390 5.81 -37.52 -2.21
C LEU A 390 5.28 -36.09 -2.27
N THR A 391 3.96 -35.93 -2.26
CA THR A 391 3.29 -34.62 -2.23
C THR A 391 3.72 -33.80 -1.00
N VAL A 392 3.71 -34.40 0.18
CA VAL A 392 4.17 -33.76 1.43
C VAL A 392 5.63 -33.34 1.35
N THR A 393 6.49 -34.22 0.84
CA THR A 393 7.92 -33.93 0.69
C THR A 393 8.16 -32.72 -0.24
N ARG A 394 7.50 -32.69 -1.38
CA ARG A 394 7.58 -31.57 -2.32
C ARG A 394 6.95 -30.29 -1.75
N ALA A 395 5.81 -30.41 -1.07
CA ALA A 395 5.16 -29.26 -0.42
C ALA A 395 6.05 -28.58 0.62
N ARG A 396 6.76 -29.34 1.44
CA ARG A 396 7.73 -28.80 2.41
C ARG A 396 8.87 -28.05 1.72
N LYS A 397 9.38 -28.59 0.62
CA LYS A 397 10.41 -27.91 -0.20
C LYS A 397 9.85 -26.60 -0.78
N LEU A 398 8.63 -26.63 -1.30
CA LEU A 398 7.94 -25.42 -1.82
C LEU A 398 7.79 -24.36 -0.73
N GLN A 399 7.32 -24.71 0.45
CA GLN A 399 7.19 -23.77 1.57
C GLN A 399 8.53 -23.13 1.93
N LYS A 400 9.60 -23.92 2.02
CA LYS A 400 10.94 -23.39 2.29
C LYS A 400 11.44 -22.50 1.16
N PHE A 401 11.17 -22.86 -0.09
CA PHE A 401 11.60 -22.07 -1.26
C PHE A 401 10.80 -20.79 -1.46
N LEU A 402 9.62 -20.66 -0.86
CA LEU A 402 8.88 -19.40 -0.79
C LEU A 402 9.56 -18.38 0.13
N SER A 403 10.41 -18.81 1.06
CA SER A 403 11.24 -17.90 1.84
C SER A 403 12.32 -17.24 0.99
N GLN A 404 12.65 -16.01 1.31
CA GLN A 404 13.61 -15.21 0.55
C GLN A 404 14.26 -14.17 1.45
N PRO A 405 15.60 -14.02 1.45
CA PRO A 405 16.24 -12.94 2.18
C PRO A 405 16.02 -11.61 1.48
N PHE A 406 15.69 -10.57 2.25
CA PHE A 406 15.46 -9.22 1.77
C PHE A 406 16.66 -8.31 1.97
N ALA A 407 16.92 -7.42 1.00
CA ALA A 407 17.99 -6.44 1.07
C ALA A 407 17.80 -5.47 2.25
N VAL A 408 16.58 -5.05 2.52
CA VAL A 408 16.26 -4.14 3.63
C VAL A 408 16.39 -4.82 5.01
N ALA A 409 16.46 -6.12 5.07
CA ALA A 409 16.58 -6.89 6.30
C ALA A 409 18.00 -7.44 6.57
N GLU A 410 18.98 -7.14 5.72
CA GLU A 410 20.36 -7.67 5.84
C GLU A 410 20.99 -7.41 7.21
N ASN A 411 20.78 -6.21 7.77
CA ASN A 411 21.32 -5.80 9.07
C ASN A 411 20.73 -6.61 10.24
N PHE A 412 19.55 -7.19 10.08
CA PHE A 412 18.87 -7.96 11.12
C PHE A 412 19.09 -9.46 10.97
N THR A 413 19.12 -9.92 9.73
CA THR A 413 19.20 -11.36 9.42
C THR A 413 20.61 -11.85 9.21
N GLY A 414 21.55 -10.95 8.87
CA GLY A 414 22.90 -11.30 8.45
C GLY A 414 22.95 -12.00 7.09
N LEU A 415 21.83 -12.10 6.38
CA LEU A 415 21.73 -12.71 5.06
C LEU A 415 21.69 -11.64 3.99
N LYS A 416 22.49 -11.81 2.94
CA LYS A 416 22.45 -10.92 1.78
C LYS A 416 21.11 -11.06 1.07
N GLY A 417 20.45 -9.94 0.81
CA GLY A 417 19.18 -9.89 0.09
C GLY A 417 19.34 -10.29 -1.38
N VAL A 418 18.31 -10.91 -1.91
CA VAL A 418 18.30 -11.39 -3.30
C VAL A 418 17.03 -10.95 -4.00
N TYR A 419 17.20 -10.22 -5.09
CA TYR A 419 16.14 -10.00 -6.09
C TYR A 419 16.09 -11.23 -7.02
N VAL A 420 14.94 -11.87 -7.13
CA VAL A 420 14.79 -13.06 -7.96
C VAL A 420 13.97 -12.70 -9.20
N PRO A 421 14.57 -12.72 -10.41
CA PRO A 421 13.84 -12.51 -11.66
C PRO A 421 12.69 -13.51 -11.81
N LEU A 422 11.57 -13.06 -12.38
CA LEU A 422 10.36 -13.88 -12.57
C LEU A 422 10.68 -15.20 -13.30
N ALA A 423 11.51 -15.16 -14.34
CA ALA A 423 11.90 -16.35 -15.09
C ALA A 423 12.60 -17.40 -14.21
N GLU A 424 13.48 -16.97 -13.32
CA GLU A 424 14.17 -17.87 -12.36
C GLU A 424 13.22 -18.40 -11.29
N THR A 425 12.24 -17.60 -10.87
CA THR A 425 11.18 -18.04 -9.97
C THR A 425 10.35 -19.16 -10.60
N VAL A 426 9.83 -18.94 -11.78
CA VAL A 426 9.02 -19.96 -12.50
C VAL A 426 9.83 -21.24 -12.73
N LYS A 427 11.07 -21.13 -13.21
CA LYS A 427 11.97 -22.25 -13.45
C LYS A 427 12.27 -23.05 -12.17
N GLY A 428 12.56 -22.37 -11.07
CA GLY A 428 12.87 -23.01 -9.79
C GLY A 428 11.69 -23.79 -9.22
N PHE A 429 10.51 -23.19 -9.22
CA PHE A 429 9.29 -23.85 -8.74
C PHE A 429 8.85 -24.97 -9.67
N ALA A 430 9.00 -24.81 -10.99
CA ALA A 430 8.75 -25.88 -11.96
C ALA A 430 9.60 -27.13 -11.66
N ALA A 431 10.90 -26.93 -11.42
CA ALA A 431 11.81 -28.02 -11.10
C ALA A 431 11.40 -28.79 -9.83
N ILE A 432 10.88 -28.12 -8.81
CA ILE A 432 10.41 -28.77 -7.58
C ILE A 432 9.12 -29.57 -7.85
N VAL A 433 8.11 -28.95 -8.47
CA VAL A 433 6.82 -29.61 -8.70
C VAL A 433 6.88 -30.74 -9.73
N ASP A 434 7.83 -30.68 -10.65
CA ASP A 434 8.07 -31.71 -11.69
C ASP A 434 9.04 -32.82 -11.22
N GLY A 435 9.52 -32.75 -9.97
CA GLY A 435 10.33 -33.79 -9.34
C GLY A 435 11.83 -33.77 -9.67
N GLN A 436 12.32 -32.74 -10.31
CA GLN A 436 13.74 -32.60 -10.65
C GLN A 436 14.64 -32.25 -9.46
N CYS A 437 14.04 -32.03 -8.29
CA CYS A 437 14.70 -31.68 -7.04
C CYS A 437 14.40 -32.66 -5.91
N ASP A 438 13.90 -33.86 -6.22
CA ASP A 438 13.54 -34.85 -5.21
C ASP A 438 14.76 -35.37 -4.43
N ASP A 439 15.94 -35.27 -5.03
CA ASP A 439 17.27 -35.60 -4.44
C ASP A 439 17.76 -34.58 -3.41
N LEU A 440 17.23 -33.35 -3.41
CA LEU A 440 17.67 -32.30 -2.50
C LEU A 440 16.85 -32.30 -1.20
N PRO A 441 17.47 -32.09 -0.03
CA PRO A 441 16.75 -31.98 1.23
C PRO A 441 16.02 -30.65 1.35
N GLU A 442 14.94 -30.60 2.13
CA GLU A 442 14.11 -29.40 2.29
C GLU A 442 14.86 -28.16 2.81
N TRP A 443 15.87 -28.36 3.69
CA TRP A 443 16.64 -27.27 4.26
C TRP A 443 17.46 -26.49 3.22
N ALA A 444 17.82 -27.13 2.09
CA ALA A 444 18.57 -26.49 1.01
C ALA A 444 17.76 -25.34 0.36
N PHE A 445 16.45 -25.40 0.42
CA PHE A 445 15.54 -24.41 -0.17
C PHE A 445 15.21 -23.23 0.76
N PHE A 446 15.67 -23.30 2.01
CA PHE A 446 15.34 -22.28 3.00
C PHE A 446 16.22 -21.04 2.88
N ASN A 447 15.60 -19.85 2.81
CA ASN A 447 16.29 -18.55 2.70
C ASN A 447 17.32 -18.49 1.55
N VAL A 448 16.91 -18.90 0.39
CA VAL A 448 17.68 -18.79 -0.85
C VAL A 448 16.93 -17.99 -1.90
N GLY A 449 17.62 -17.46 -2.90
CA GLY A 449 17.02 -16.77 -4.02
C GLY A 449 16.56 -17.75 -5.11
N THR A 450 17.50 -18.26 -5.88
CA THR A 450 17.23 -19.12 -7.03
C THR A 450 17.44 -20.61 -6.68
N LEU A 451 17.02 -21.48 -7.62
CA LEU A 451 17.30 -22.92 -7.51
C LEU A 451 18.82 -23.20 -7.53
N ALA A 452 19.58 -22.42 -8.28
CA ALA A 452 21.03 -22.52 -8.30
C ALA A 452 21.64 -22.25 -6.91
N ASP A 453 21.11 -21.29 -6.17
CA ASP A 453 21.53 -21.00 -4.80
C ASP A 453 21.21 -22.16 -3.85
N ALA A 454 20.07 -22.80 -4.02
CA ALA A 454 19.71 -23.99 -3.24
C ALA A 454 20.68 -25.16 -3.50
N ARG A 455 21.01 -25.42 -4.76
CA ARG A 455 21.99 -26.46 -5.13
C ARG A 455 23.38 -26.15 -4.61
N LYS A 456 23.81 -24.89 -4.69
CA LYS A 456 25.09 -24.43 -4.16
C LYS A 456 25.14 -24.62 -2.64
N LYS A 457 24.12 -24.18 -1.92
CA LYS A 457 24.00 -24.36 -0.47
C LYS A 457 24.13 -25.82 -0.04
N TYR A 458 23.51 -26.72 -0.80
CA TYR A 458 23.63 -28.16 -0.55
C TYR A 458 25.06 -28.67 -0.79
N ALA A 459 25.69 -28.29 -1.91
CA ALA A 459 27.05 -28.69 -2.26
C ALA A 459 28.07 -28.17 -1.23
N ASP A 460 27.94 -26.91 -0.81
CA ASP A 460 28.84 -26.30 0.18
C ASP A 460 28.80 -27.06 1.53
N LYS A 461 27.59 -27.39 2.00
CA LYS A 461 27.43 -28.18 3.24
C LYS A 461 28.00 -29.59 3.13
N GLN A 462 27.81 -30.25 1.99
CA GLN A 462 28.39 -31.57 1.71
C GLN A 462 29.93 -31.52 1.70
N ALA A 463 30.52 -30.43 1.22
CA ALA A 463 31.97 -30.23 1.24
C ALA A 463 32.52 -30.02 2.65
N GLU A 464 31.81 -29.24 3.48
CA GLU A 464 32.15 -29.02 4.89
C GLU A 464 32.11 -30.33 5.69
N GLU A 465 31.08 -31.15 5.51
CA GLU A 465 30.95 -32.45 6.19
C GLU A 465 32.07 -33.42 5.79
N LYS A 466 32.49 -33.39 4.52
CA LYS A 466 33.62 -34.21 4.05
C LYS A 466 34.97 -33.65 4.46
N GLY A 467 35.12 -32.33 4.58
CA GLY A 467 36.37 -31.67 5.00
C GLY A 467 36.62 -31.71 6.50
N GLY A 468 35.56 -31.82 7.32
CA GLY A 468 35.67 -31.99 8.79
C GLY A 468 35.89 -33.41 9.29
N ALA A 469 35.92 -34.40 8.39
CA ALA A 469 36.16 -35.81 8.71
C ALA A 469 37.62 -36.27 8.50
N ASN A 470 38.55 -35.32 8.26
CA ASN A 470 40.00 -35.63 8.17
C ASN A 470 40.79 -35.12 9.37
#